data_012259082f3c58bf0322b7de27933494
#
_entry.id   012259082f3c58bf0322b7de27933494
#
_cell.length_a   1.000
_cell.length_b   1.000
_cell.length_c   1.000
_cell.angle_alpha   90.00
_cell.angle_beta   90.00
_cell.angle_gamma   90.00
#
_symmetry.space_group_name_H-M   'P 1'
#
loop_
_entity.id
_entity.type
_entity.pdbx_description
1 polymer ?
#
loop_
_entity_poly.entity_id
_entity_poly.type
_entity_poly.pdbx_seq_one_letter_code
_entity_poly.pdbx_strand_id
1 'polypeptide(L)'
;MDKNNCSLNGITICIPVYNHDMSNLVRELSLQATTLSIPYQILLIDDASFSFKQRNRLLPSLFPNISYEELPENIGRSKIRNLLALKAKYDSLLMMDCDCQIRHTDFLQKYIESSNHLVVCGGTKFDESPIDSDHILRWKYGKEREEFTAEECNSNSDKTFRSSNFFILKSIFDEVKFDETLVGYGHEDTLFGFSLKKKGIKVKYIDNATFHDDLASTDNYLKQVDNSLKNLLTIYKKIAPEDKKEFLNMNPSLHVSHTLKKLHLSPFISLLFKLFRPLIEKNLRSNNPVIRVLDFYKLGILTQN
;
A
#
# COMPACT_ATOMS: atom_id res chain seq x y z
N MET A 1 18.67 24.58 9.58
CA MET A 1 18.17 24.91 8.24
C MET A 1 16.75 25.41 8.41
N ASP A 2 16.52 26.63 8.02
CA ASP A 2 15.32 27.39 8.31
C ASP A 2 14.04 26.71 7.83
N LYS A 3 13.01 26.77 8.66
CA LYS A 3 11.64 26.39 8.33
C LYS A 3 11.10 27.40 7.30
N ASN A 4 11.47 27.22 6.05
CA ASN A 4 10.82 27.94 4.97
C ASN A 4 9.38 27.41 4.88
N ASN A 5 8.43 28.32 5.16
CA ASN A 5 7.05 28.22 4.78
C ASN A 5 6.98 28.12 3.23
N CYS A 6 7.26 26.93 2.69
CA CYS A 6 7.12 26.71 1.27
C CYS A 6 5.61 26.60 1.02
N SER A 7 4.99 27.72 0.61
CA SER A 7 3.61 27.67 0.14
C SER A 7 3.55 26.67 -1.00
N LEU A 8 2.72 25.64 -0.88
CA LEU A 8 2.54 24.65 -1.94
C LEU A 8 2.07 25.34 -3.21
N ASN A 9 2.77 25.15 -4.32
CA ASN A 9 2.36 25.66 -5.65
C ASN A 9 1.16 24.91 -6.22
N GLY A 10 0.68 23.89 -5.54
CA GLY A 10 -0.42 23.00 -5.91
C GLY A 10 -0.18 21.56 -5.48
N ILE A 11 -1.19 20.72 -5.66
CA ILE A 11 -1.13 19.28 -5.34
C ILE A 11 -1.66 18.44 -6.49
N THR A 12 -1.00 17.35 -6.83
CA THR A 12 -1.54 16.30 -7.72
C THR A 12 -1.93 15.09 -6.89
N ILE A 13 -3.21 14.72 -6.97
CA ILE A 13 -3.75 13.47 -6.39
C ILE A 13 -3.58 12.40 -7.47
N CYS A 14 -2.72 11.42 -7.21
CA CYS A 14 -2.27 10.40 -8.13
C CYS A 14 -2.93 9.05 -7.79
N ILE A 15 -3.77 8.52 -8.66
CA ILE A 15 -4.54 7.30 -8.41
C ILE A 15 -4.33 6.31 -9.56
N PRO A 16 -3.66 5.17 -9.33
CA PRO A 16 -3.62 4.07 -10.28
C PRO A 16 -4.98 3.36 -10.28
N VAL A 17 -5.55 3.14 -11.44
CA VAL A 17 -6.88 2.52 -11.59
C VAL A 17 -6.73 1.16 -12.23
N TYR A 18 -7.36 0.13 -11.62
CA TYR A 18 -7.49 -1.18 -12.22
C TYR A 18 -8.81 -1.84 -11.83
N ASN A 19 -9.71 -2.01 -12.82
CA ASN A 19 -11.02 -2.64 -12.65
C ASN A 19 -11.90 -2.05 -11.53
N HIS A 20 -11.80 -0.74 -11.28
CA HIS A 20 -12.52 -0.05 -10.21
C HIS A 20 -13.33 1.15 -10.74
N ASP A 21 -14.52 1.38 -10.16
CA ASP A 21 -15.37 2.53 -10.45
C ASP A 21 -14.92 3.73 -9.63
N MET A 22 -14.36 4.73 -10.28
CA MET A 22 -13.79 5.90 -9.63
C MET A 22 -14.81 6.99 -9.28
N SER A 23 -16.08 6.81 -9.63
CA SER A 23 -17.10 7.87 -9.54
C SER A 23 -17.26 8.44 -8.14
N ASN A 24 -17.31 7.59 -7.11
CA ASN A 24 -17.51 8.03 -5.74
C ASN A 24 -16.26 8.68 -5.16
N LEU A 25 -15.08 8.06 -5.34
CA LEU A 25 -13.82 8.59 -4.82
C LEU A 25 -13.48 9.94 -5.47
N VAL A 26 -13.63 10.05 -6.79
CA VAL A 26 -13.38 11.29 -7.53
C VAL A 26 -14.34 12.40 -7.13
N ARG A 27 -15.64 12.07 -6.93
CA ARG A 27 -16.62 13.05 -6.45
C ARG A 27 -16.22 13.62 -5.09
N GLU A 28 -15.86 12.76 -4.13
CA GLU A 28 -15.47 13.18 -2.80
C GLU A 28 -14.18 14.02 -2.81
N LEU A 29 -13.17 13.57 -3.56
CA LEU A 29 -11.92 14.34 -3.74
C LEU A 29 -12.18 15.70 -4.40
N SER A 30 -13.03 15.75 -5.43
CA SER A 30 -13.34 17.00 -6.13
C SER A 30 -14.07 18.00 -5.22
N LEU A 31 -15.03 17.53 -4.41
CA LEU A 31 -15.73 18.39 -3.43
C LEU A 31 -14.73 19.02 -2.44
N GLN A 32 -13.82 18.23 -1.87
CA GLN A 32 -12.84 18.76 -0.95
C GLN A 32 -11.78 19.62 -1.64
N ALA A 33 -11.32 19.22 -2.84
CA ALA A 33 -10.30 19.95 -3.56
C ALA A 33 -10.74 21.36 -3.99
N THR A 34 -12.03 21.58 -4.28
CA THR A 34 -12.56 22.91 -4.60
C THR A 34 -12.53 23.89 -3.41
N THR A 35 -12.41 23.40 -2.19
CA THR A 35 -12.31 24.24 -0.98
C THR A 35 -10.86 24.57 -0.60
N LEU A 36 -9.87 23.95 -1.26
CA LEU A 36 -8.46 24.24 -1.00
C LEU A 36 -8.07 25.62 -1.50
N SER A 37 -7.19 26.28 -0.78
CA SER A 37 -6.61 27.57 -1.17
C SER A 37 -5.47 27.48 -2.20
N ILE A 38 -5.16 26.27 -2.66
CA ILE A 38 -4.09 25.98 -3.61
C ILE A 38 -4.64 25.27 -4.87
N PRO A 39 -3.98 25.40 -6.03
CA PRO A 39 -4.35 24.66 -7.23
C PRO A 39 -4.21 23.15 -7.04
N TYR A 40 -5.05 22.38 -7.73
CA TYR A 40 -5.01 20.91 -7.67
C TYR A 40 -5.18 20.27 -9.05
N GLN A 41 -4.76 19.00 -9.11
CA GLN A 41 -5.05 18.05 -10.20
C GLN A 41 -5.43 16.71 -9.58
N ILE A 42 -6.44 16.03 -10.14
CA ILE A 42 -6.70 14.60 -9.89
C ILE A 42 -6.29 13.86 -11.15
N LEU A 43 -5.23 13.05 -11.04
CA LEU A 43 -4.66 12.29 -12.15
C LEU A 43 -4.96 10.80 -11.96
N LEU A 44 -5.75 10.26 -12.87
CA LEU A 44 -6.13 8.85 -12.92
C LEU A 44 -5.40 8.20 -14.11
N ILE A 45 -4.64 7.13 -13.86
CA ILE A 45 -4.08 6.30 -14.93
C ILE A 45 -4.65 4.89 -14.79
N ASP A 46 -5.34 4.44 -15.82
CA ASP A 46 -5.98 3.13 -15.89
C ASP A 46 -4.99 2.10 -16.46
N ASP A 47 -4.66 1.09 -15.66
CA ASP A 47 -3.69 0.04 -15.95
C ASP A 47 -4.31 -1.08 -16.82
N ALA A 48 -4.93 -0.70 -17.95
CA ALA A 48 -5.60 -1.59 -18.89
C ALA A 48 -6.77 -2.38 -18.26
N SER A 49 -7.65 -1.71 -17.52
CA SER A 49 -8.87 -2.31 -16.98
C SER A 49 -9.73 -2.93 -18.08
N PHE A 50 -10.51 -3.95 -17.73
CA PHE A 50 -11.58 -4.48 -18.58
C PHE A 50 -12.98 -4.07 -18.07
N SER A 51 -13.08 -3.51 -16.87
CA SER A 51 -14.33 -3.05 -16.25
C SER A 51 -14.29 -1.53 -16.00
N PHE A 52 -15.43 -0.89 -15.93
CA PHE A 52 -15.67 0.49 -15.54
C PHE A 52 -15.07 1.59 -16.43
N LYS A 53 -14.30 1.29 -17.47
CA LYS A 53 -13.68 2.29 -18.37
C LYS A 53 -14.67 3.33 -18.89
N GLN A 54 -15.84 2.89 -19.34
CA GLN A 54 -16.85 3.81 -19.90
C GLN A 54 -17.30 4.87 -18.89
N ARG A 55 -17.48 4.48 -17.61
CA ARG A 55 -17.84 5.41 -16.54
C ARG A 55 -16.67 6.33 -16.20
N ASN A 56 -15.48 5.78 -16.07
CA ASN A 56 -14.30 6.54 -15.68
C ASN A 56 -13.91 7.58 -16.76
N ARG A 57 -14.14 7.31 -18.07
CA ARG A 57 -13.95 8.26 -19.18
C ARG A 57 -14.79 9.52 -19.06
N LEU A 58 -15.93 9.47 -18.38
CA LEU A 58 -16.81 10.62 -18.21
C LEU A 58 -16.35 11.58 -17.12
N LEU A 59 -15.51 11.15 -16.20
CA LEU A 59 -15.11 11.93 -15.03
C LEU A 59 -14.47 13.29 -15.37
N PRO A 60 -13.58 13.41 -16.37
CA PRO A 60 -13.02 14.71 -16.75
C PRO A 60 -14.05 15.72 -17.27
N SER A 61 -15.19 15.25 -17.78
CA SER A 61 -16.28 16.14 -18.23
C SER A 61 -17.24 16.55 -17.11
N LEU A 62 -17.26 15.78 -16.01
CA LEU A 62 -18.15 16.00 -14.87
C LEU A 62 -17.51 16.84 -13.77
N PHE A 63 -16.19 16.80 -13.64
CA PHE A 63 -15.46 17.48 -12.56
C PHE A 63 -14.24 18.23 -13.09
N PRO A 64 -13.92 19.43 -12.56
CA PRO A 64 -12.77 20.21 -13.00
C PRO A 64 -11.43 19.58 -12.56
N ASN A 65 -10.37 19.90 -13.30
CA ASN A 65 -8.99 19.51 -12.99
C ASN A 65 -8.74 17.99 -12.87
N ILE A 66 -9.55 17.17 -13.55
CA ILE A 66 -9.38 15.74 -13.65
C ILE A 66 -8.75 15.36 -14.97
N SER A 67 -7.78 14.46 -14.92
CA SER A 67 -7.20 13.78 -16.08
C SER A 67 -7.38 12.28 -15.92
N TYR A 68 -7.89 11.61 -16.96
CA TYR A 68 -8.02 10.15 -17.03
C TYR A 68 -7.31 9.66 -18.29
N GLU A 69 -6.37 8.74 -18.11
CA GLU A 69 -5.58 8.13 -19.17
C GLU A 69 -5.64 6.62 -19.08
N GLU A 70 -5.82 5.94 -20.21
CA GLU A 70 -5.84 4.49 -20.28
C GLU A 70 -4.55 3.98 -20.92
N LEU A 71 -3.93 2.99 -20.27
CA LEU A 71 -2.79 2.29 -20.84
C LEU A 71 -3.26 1.14 -21.77
N PRO A 72 -2.49 0.82 -22.81
CA PRO A 72 -2.80 -0.29 -23.70
C PRO A 72 -2.60 -1.67 -23.09
N GLU A 73 -1.75 -1.78 -22.05
CA GLU A 73 -1.43 -3.00 -21.34
C GLU A 73 -1.24 -2.75 -19.84
N ASN A 74 -1.42 -3.78 -19.03
CA ASN A 74 -1.18 -3.71 -17.59
C ASN A 74 0.33 -3.71 -17.32
N ILE A 75 0.83 -2.59 -16.75
CA ILE A 75 2.25 -2.40 -16.44
C ILE A 75 2.58 -2.70 -14.96
N GLY A 76 1.56 -2.85 -14.11
CA GLY A 76 1.70 -3.23 -12.72
C GLY A 76 1.95 -2.07 -11.75
N ARG A 77 1.82 -2.40 -10.46
CA ARG A 77 1.70 -1.44 -9.34
C ARG A 77 2.86 -0.46 -9.20
N SER A 78 4.11 -0.93 -9.35
CA SER A 78 5.30 -0.09 -9.24
C SER A 78 5.41 0.88 -10.41
N LYS A 79 5.31 0.36 -11.63
CA LYS A 79 5.46 1.18 -12.84
C LYS A 79 4.38 2.25 -12.96
N ILE A 80 3.12 1.91 -12.65
CA ILE A 80 2.04 2.88 -12.77
C ILE A 80 2.15 4.01 -11.73
N ARG A 81 2.61 3.73 -10.50
CA ARG A 81 2.87 4.79 -9.50
C ARG A 81 4.03 5.69 -9.92
N ASN A 82 5.09 5.12 -10.50
CA ASN A 82 6.20 5.91 -11.05
C ASN A 82 5.73 6.77 -12.23
N LEU A 83 4.86 6.24 -13.11
CA LEU A 83 4.29 6.97 -14.24
C LEU A 83 3.37 8.11 -13.78
N LEU A 84 2.54 7.88 -12.75
CA LEU A 84 1.72 8.92 -12.13
C LEU A 84 2.57 10.07 -11.60
N ALA A 85 3.63 9.78 -10.86
CA ALA A 85 4.55 10.79 -10.35
C ALA A 85 5.24 11.56 -11.49
N LEU A 86 5.64 10.87 -12.57
CA LEU A 86 6.24 11.50 -13.76
C LEU A 86 5.28 12.48 -14.44
N LYS A 87 3.99 12.09 -14.60
CA LYS A 87 2.96 12.89 -15.28
C LYS A 87 2.28 13.93 -14.39
N ALA A 88 2.53 13.91 -13.09
CA ALA A 88 1.96 14.85 -12.15
C ALA A 88 2.35 16.29 -12.47
N LYS A 89 1.35 17.18 -12.46
CA LYS A 89 1.50 18.61 -12.78
C LYS A 89 2.22 19.39 -11.68
N TYR A 90 2.00 19.01 -10.41
CA TYR A 90 2.54 19.70 -9.25
C TYR A 90 3.59 18.85 -8.54
N ASP A 91 4.50 19.52 -7.81
CA ASP A 91 5.58 18.85 -7.08
C ASP A 91 5.15 18.23 -5.75
N SER A 92 3.92 18.48 -5.32
CA SER A 92 3.32 17.83 -4.16
C SER A 92 2.40 16.73 -4.65
N LEU A 93 2.72 15.49 -4.28
CA LEU A 93 1.98 14.31 -4.72
C LEU A 93 1.20 13.72 -3.56
N LEU A 94 -0.09 13.46 -3.74
CA LEU A 94 -0.88 12.62 -2.88
C LEU A 94 -1.15 11.31 -3.62
N MET A 95 -0.43 10.26 -3.28
CA MET A 95 -0.62 8.92 -3.82
C MET A 95 -1.74 8.21 -3.07
N MET A 96 -2.72 7.66 -3.79
CA MET A 96 -3.85 6.93 -3.21
C MET A 96 -4.14 5.67 -4.02
N ASP A 97 -4.60 4.62 -3.37
CA ASP A 97 -5.15 3.45 -4.06
C ASP A 97 -6.59 3.74 -4.52
N CYS A 98 -7.04 3.07 -5.60
CA CYS A 98 -8.38 3.28 -6.15
C CYS A 98 -9.51 2.61 -5.33
N ASP A 99 -9.16 1.59 -4.54
CA ASP A 99 -10.07 0.77 -3.74
C ASP A 99 -10.23 1.31 -2.30
N CYS A 100 -10.36 2.63 -2.18
CA CYS A 100 -10.51 3.27 -0.87
C CYS A 100 -11.66 4.29 -0.84
N GLN A 101 -12.25 4.46 0.34
CA GLN A 101 -13.26 5.47 0.64
C GLN A 101 -12.71 6.54 1.56
N ILE A 102 -13.07 7.79 1.29
CA ILE A 102 -12.81 8.92 2.18
C ILE A 102 -14.08 9.17 2.99
N ARG A 103 -13.97 9.15 4.32
CA ARG A 103 -15.10 9.40 5.24
C ARG A 103 -14.93 10.67 6.07
N HIS A 104 -13.85 11.41 5.86
CA HIS A 104 -13.54 12.67 6.54
C HIS A 104 -13.69 13.83 5.56
N THR A 105 -14.40 14.87 5.95
CA THR A 105 -14.63 16.06 5.13
C THR A 105 -13.41 16.97 5.01
N ASP A 106 -12.40 16.77 5.84
CA ASP A 106 -11.15 17.52 5.94
C ASP A 106 -9.92 16.73 5.46
N PHE A 107 -10.15 15.63 4.71
CA PHE A 107 -9.11 14.68 4.29
C PHE A 107 -7.96 15.37 3.52
N LEU A 108 -8.27 16.16 2.49
CA LEU A 108 -7.25 16.87 1.73
C LEU A 108 -6.61 18.00 2.54
N GLN A 109 -7.39 18.71 3.34
CA GLN A 109 -6.91 19.81 4.18
C GLN A 109 -5.84 19.34 5.18
N LYS A 110 -6.02 18.18 5.82
CA LYS A 110 -5.03 17.59 6.74
C LYS A 110 -3.67 17.33 6.07
N TYR A 111 -3.65 16.93 4.80
CA TYR A 111 -2.40 16.79 4.05
C TYR A 111 -1.74 18.15 3.78
N ILE A 112 -2.53 19.17 3.42
CA ILE A 112 -1.99 20.52 3.20
C ILE A 112 -1.38 21.08 4.50
N GLU A 113 -2.05 20.92 5.63
CA GLU A 113 -1.57 21.35 6.94
C GLU A 113 -0.29 20.61 7.38
N SER A 114 -0.13 19.36 6.94
CA SER A 114 1.03 18.52 7.25
C SER A 114 2.16 18.63 6.21
N SER A 115 2.03 19.47 5.20
CA SER A 115 2.95 19.55 4.04
C SER A 115 4.33 20.15 4.35
N ASN A 116 4.56 20.57 5.59
CA ASN A 116 5.90 20.90 6.10
C ASN A 116 6.77 19.65 6.32
N HIS A 117 6.22 18.45 6.17
CA HIS A 117 6.95 17.18 6.17
C HIS A 117 7.16 16.67 4.74
N LEU A 118 8.30 16.02 4.49
CA LEU A 118 8.67 15.48 3.17
C LEU A 118 7.77 14.32 2.73
N VAL A 119 7.37 13.48 3.70
CA VAL A 119 6.48 12.33 3.51
C VAL A 119 5.48 12.27 4.65
N VAL A 120 4.19 12.16 4.32
CA VAL A 120 3.09 12.06 5.29
C VAL A 120 2.19 10.89 4.91
N CYS A 121 1.92 9.97 5.85
CA CYS A 121 0.99 8.85 5.67
C CYS A 121 -0.27 9.05 6.51
N GLY A 122 -1.44 8.85 5.88
CA GLY A 122 -2.75 8.95 6.54
C GLY A 122 -3.21 7.64 7.18
N GLY A 123 -2.65 6.52 6.76
CA GLY A 123 -3.04 5.18 7.25
C GLY A 123 -4.26 4.59 6.54
N THR A 124 -4.63 3.40 6.97
CA THR A 124 -5.77 2.63 6.42
C THR A 124 -6.65 2.13 7.55
N LYS A 125 -7.96 2.12 7.34
CA LYS A 125 -8.96 1.52 8.22
C LYS A 125 -9.81 0.50 7.48
N PHE A 126 -10.47 -0.34 8.25
CA PHE A 126 -11.40 -1.36 7.78
C PHE A 126 -12.75 -1.16 8.46
N ASP A 127 -13.83 -1.56 7.81
CA ASP A 127 -15.17 -1.52 8.41
C ASP A 127 -15.25 -2.35 9.70
N GLU A 128 -16.28 -2.08 10.51
CA GLU A 128 -16.48 -2.78 11.79
C GLU A 128 -16.76 -4.29 11.60
N SER A 129 -17.27 -4.68 10.45
CA SER A 129 -17.53 -6.06 10.08
C SER A 129 -17.10 -6.35 8.64
N PRO A 130 -16.77 -7.60 8.30
CA PRO A 130 -16.51 -7.99 6.93
C PRO A 130 -17.80 -7.90 6.09
N ILE A 131 -17.66 -7.75 4.76
CA ILE A 131 -18.79 -7.70 3.82
C ILE A 131 -19.60 -9.01 3.87
N ASP A 132 -18.90 -10.14 3.89
CA ASP A 132 -19.48 -11.49 3.99
C ASP A 132 -18.42 -12.49 4.51
N SER A 133 -18.81 -13.77 4.54
CA SER A 133 -17.94 -14.85 5.04
C SER A 133 -16.69 -15.09 4.21
N ASP A 134 -16.72 -14.81 2.91
CA ASP A 134 -15.59 -15.05 2.01
C ASP A 134 -14.46 -14.01 2.18
N HIS A 135 -14.77 -12.85 2.75
CA HIS A 135 -13.80 -11.77 2.98
C HIS A 135 -13.26 -11.69 4.42
N ILE A 136 -13.70 -12.59 5.32
CA ILE A 136 -13.35 -12.55 6.76
C ILE A 136 -11.83 -12.61 6.96
N LEU A 137 -11.10 -13.47 6.28
CA LEU A 137 -9.66 -13.62 6.48
C LEU A 137 -8.91 -12.31 6.15
N ARG A 138 -9.22 -11.70 5.01
CA ARG A 138 -8.59 -10.44 4.57
C ARG A 138 -8.95 -9.28 5.50
N TRP A 139 -10.24 -9.19 5.87
CA TRP A 139 -10.73 -8.19 6.81
C TRP A 139 -10.04 -8.31 8.17
N LYS A 140 -10.04 -9.52 8.76
CA LYS A 140 -9.45 -9.77 10.08
C LYS A 140 -7.95 -9.47 10.10
N TYR A 141 -7.24 -9.85 9.04
CA TYR A 141 -5.83 -9.50 8.89
C TYR A 141 -5.63 -7.98 8.83
N GLY A 142 -6.47 -7.29 8.09
CA GLY A 142 -6.44 -5.83 8.00
C GLY A 142 -6.62 -5.17 9.37
N LYS A 143 -7.67 -5.54 10.10
CA LYS A 143 -7.96 -5.02 11.45
C LYS A 143 -6.82 -5.29 12.43
N GLU A 144 -6.25 -6.50 12.44
CA GLU A 144 -5.24 -6.88 13.42
C GLU A 144 -3.80 -6.48 13.07
N ARG A 145 -3.48 -6.29 11.78
CA ARG A 145 -2.10 -6.15 11.29
C ARG A 145 -1.84 -4.91 10.44
N GLU A 146 -2.89 -4.20 10.03
CA GLU A 146 -2.75 -3.06 9.13
C GLU A 146 -3.37 -1.78 9.68
N GLU A 147 -4.35 -1.88 10.55
CA GLU A 147 -4.98 -0.72 11.18
C GLU A 147 -4.16 -0.30 12.40
N PHE A 148 -3.49 0.85 12.29
CA PHE A 148 -2.71 1.44 13.37
C PHE A 148 -3.05 2.92 13.51
N THR A 149 -2.93 3.45 14.72
CA THR A 149 -3.03 4.90 14.97
C THR A 149 -1.76 5.63 14.51
N ALA A 150 -1.91 6.92 14.24
CA ALA A 150 -0.75 7.76 13.92
C ALA A 150 0.27 7.78 15.06
N GLU A 151 -0.18 7.75 16.32
CA GLU A 151 0.68 7.72 17.49
C GLU A 151 1.53 6.45 17.53
N GLU A 152 0.92 5.27 17.34
CA GLU A 152 1.64 3.99 17.28
C GLU A 152 2.68 3.95 16.16
N CYS A 153 2.35 4.49 14.99
CA CYS A 153 3.28 4.54 13.87
C CYS A 153 4.42 5.54 14.09
N ASN A 154 4.14 6.71 14.66
CA ASN A 154 5.16 7.73 14.95
C ASN A 154 6.09 7.31 16.10
N SER A 155 5.62 6.51 17.07
CA SER A 155 6.43 6.01 18.18
C SER A 155 7.31 4.81 17.79
N ASN A 156 7.02 4.11 16.70
CA ASN A 156 7.74 2.91 16.28
C ASN A 156 8.20 3.03 14.82
N SER A 157 9.48 3.39 14.64
CA SER A 157 10.09 3.55 13.32
C SER A 157 10.17 2.26 12.48
N ASP A 158 9.93 1.10 13.10
CA ASP A 158 9.96 -0.21 12.41
C ASP A 158 8.57 -0.59 11.84
N LYS A 159 7.54 0.22 12.08
CA LYS A 159 6.24 0.05 11.40
C LYS A 159 6.42 0.25 9.90
N THR A 160 5.93 -0.71 9.14
CA THR A 160 6.09 -0.73 7.69
C THR A 160 5.30 0.40 7.04
N PHE A 161 5.95 1.17 6.19
CA PHE A 161 5.31 2.14 5.29
C PHE A 161 4.26 1.44 4.42
N ARG A 162 3.13 2.13 4.17
CA ARG A 162 2.06 1.66 3.29
C ARG A 162 1.75 2.72 2.25
N SER A 163 1.62 2.27 1.00
CA SER A 163 1.42 3.17 -0.15
C SER A 163 -0.05 3.47 -0.47
N SER A 164 -0.99 3.00 0.33
CA SER A 164 -2.42 3.17 0.06
C SER A 164 -2.92 4.60 0.13
N ASN A 165 -2.22 5.46 0.90
CA ASN A 165 -2.64 6.83 1.19
C ASN A 165 -1.46 7.61 1.78
N PHE A 166 -0.69 8.32 0.94
CA PHE A 166 0.46 9.10 1.40
C PHE A 166 0.77 10.32 0.54
N PHE A 167 1.13 11.42 1.19
CA PHE A 167 1.70 12.61 0.57
C PHE A 167 3.22 12.49 0.50
N ILE A 168 3.80 12.98 -0.59
CA ILE A 168 5.26 13.03 -0.80
C ILE A 168 5.63 14.17 -1.75
N LEU A 169 6.76 14.84 -1.50
CA LEU A 169 7.33 15.76 -2.48
C LEU A 169 7.90 14.97 -3.67
N LYS A 170 7.66 15.44 -4.89
CA LYS A 170 8.12 14.79 -6.13
C LYS A 170 9.62 14.61 -6.16
N SER A 171 10.40 15.57 -5.66
CA SER A 171 11.86 15.46 -5.54
C SER A 171 12.28 14.24 -4.71
N ILE A 172 11.60 14.00 -3.60
CA ILE A 172 11.85 12.83 -2.74
C ILE A 172 11.38 11.55 -3.42
N PHE A 173 10.22 11.58 -4.08
CA PHE A 173 9.70 10.43 -4.82
C PHE A 173 10.68 10.01 -5.93
N ASP A 174 11.22 10.98 -6.70
CA ASP A 174 12.17 10.73 -7.79
C ASP A 174 13.51 10.13 -7.31
N GLU A 175 13.90 10.42 -6.06
CA GLU A 175 15.09 9.83 -5.45
C GLU A 175 14.89 8.37 -5.00
N VAL A 176 13.65 7.98 -4.65
CA VAL A 176 13.36 6.66 -4.07
C VAL A 176 12.75 5.73 -5.10
N LYS A 177 11.69 6.16 -5.80
CA LYS A 177 10.89 5.41 -6.77
C LYS A 177 10.48 4.01 -6.30
N PHE A 178 9.40 3.49 -6.85
CA PHE A 178 9.05 2.09 -6.68
C PHE A 178 9.96 1.21 -7.56
N ASP A 179 10.39 0.06 -7.05
CA ASP A 179 11.19 -0.91 -7.83
C ASP A 179 10.30 -1.59 -8.88
N GLU A 180 10.52 -1.25 -10.15
CA GLU A 180 9.75 -1.77 -11.29
C GLU A 180 10.06 -3.24 -11.63
N THR A 181 11.08 -3.81 -11.00
CA THR A 181 11.42 -5.24 -11.18
C THR A 181 10.55 -6.15 -10.32
N LEU A 182 9.78 -5.58 -9.37
CA LEU A 182 8.81 -6.32 -8.58
C LEU A 182 7.52 -6.47 -9.38
N VAL A 183 7.16 -7.72 -9.69
CA VAL A 183 5.99 -8.05 -10.47
C VAL A 183 4.91 -8.65 -9.58
N GLY A 184 3.64 -8.32 -9.86
CA GLY A 184 2.50 -8.82 -9.13
C GLY A 184 2.24 -8.04 -7.84
N TYR A 185 1.84 -8.75 -6.79
CA TYR A 185 1.33 -8.15 -5.56
C TYR A 185 2.33 -8.27 -4.41
N GLY A 186 2.55 -7.15 -3.71
CA GLY A 186 3.06 -7.06 -2.34
C GLY A 186 4.55 -6.79 -2.21
N HIS A 187 4.86 -6.11 -1.09
CA HIS A 187 6.18 -5.66 -0.65
C HIS A 187 6.86 -4.57 -1.51
N GLU A 188 6.20 -4.03 -2.55
CA GLU A 188 6.67 -2.82 -3.23
C GLU A 188 6.72 -1.62 -2.28
N ASP A 189 5.73 -1.50 -1.40
CA ASP A 189 5.63 -0.48 -0.34
C ASP A 189 6.66 -0.71 0.77
N THR A 190 6.89 -1.97 1.16
CA THR A 190 7.92 -2.35 2.14
C THR A 190 9.31 -1.91 1.68
N LEU A 191 9.64 -2.17 0.40
CA LEU A 191 10.94 -1.76 -0.16
C LEU A 191 11.03 -0.23 -0.28
N PHE A 192 9.94 0.43 -0.69
CA PHE A 192 9.88 1.89 -0.78
C PHE A 192 10.12 2.53 0.60
N GLY A 193 9.40 2.06 1.63
CA GLY A 193 9.57 2.53 3.02
C GLY A 193 10.98 2.26 3.57
N PHE A 194 11.57 1.10 3.25
CA PHE A 194 12.96 0.80 3.60
C PHE A 194 13.93 1.76 2.91
N SER A 195 13.71 2.08 1.64
CA SER A 195 14.53 3.03 0.90
C SER A 195 14.45 4.46 1.46
N LEU A 196 13.25 4.91 1.88
CA LEU A 196 13.10 6.17 2.62
C LEU A 196 13.93 6.18 3.90
N LYS A 197 13.82 5.11 4.71
CA LYS A 197 14.56 4.96 5.97
C LYS A 197 16.08 5.00 5.74
N LYS A 198 16.58 4.31 4.71
CA LYS A 198 18.01 4.29 4.35
C LYS A 198 18.55 5.67 3.96
N LYS A 199 17.72 6.51 3.38
CA LYS A 199 18.05 7.90 3.05
C LYS A 199 17.87 8.86 4.23
N GLY A 200 17.45 8.36 5.41
CA GLY A 200 17.19 9.20 6.59
C GLY A 200 15.92 10.04 6.48
N ILE A 201 15.05 9.74 5.51
CA ILE A 201 13.79 10.45 5.29
C ILE A 201 12.74 9.90 6.27
N LYS A 202 12.29 10.78 7.18
CA LYS A 202 11.27 10.43 8.17
C LYS A 202 9.88 10.50 7.55
N VAL A 203 9.06 9.48 7.79
CA VAL A 203 7.64 9.47 7.48
C VAL A 203 6.87 10.02 8.69
N LYS A 204 6.05 11.02 8.47
CA LYS A 204 5.09 11.53 9.47
C LYS A 204 3.76 10.81 9.28
N TYR A 205 3.24 10.21 10.33
CA TYR A 205 1.89 9.62 10.32
C TYR A 205 0.89 10.59 10.93
N ILE A 206 -0.29 10.70 10.31
CA ILE A 206 -1.41 11.53 10.77
C ILE A 206 -2.70 10.70 10.79
N ASP A 207 -3.66 11.09 11.63
CA ASP A 207 -4.98 10.44 11.69
C ASP A 207 -5.86 10.91 10.53
N ASN A 208 -5.59 10.34 9.35
CA ASN A 208 -6.23 10.67 8.09
C ASN A 208 -6.44 9.41 7.22
N ALA A 209 -6.90 8.34 7.86
CA ALA A 209 -7.02 7.05 7.21
C ALA A 209 -8.13 7.03 6.15
N THR A 210 -7.85 6.35 5.03
CA THR A 210 -8.89 5.90 4.10
C THR A 210 -9.42 4.52 4.52
N PHE A 211 -10.69 4.24 4.20
CA PHE A 211 -11.29 2.93 4.42
C PHE A 211 -11.10 2.05 3.18
N HIS A 212 -10.63 0.84 3.38
CA HIS A 212 -10.44 -0.14 2.29
C HIS A 212 -11.82 -0.66 1.87
N ASP A 213 -12.19 -0.46 0.59
CA ASP A 213 -13.54 -0.73 0.08
C ASP A 213 -13.66 -2.10 -0.58
N ASP A 214 -12.67 -2.53 -1.35
CA ASP A 214 -12.70 -3.77 -2.13
C ASP A 214 -11.73 -4.82 -1.58
N LEU A 215 -12.16 -5.57 -0.57
CA LEU A 215 -11.34 -6.62 0.02
C LEU A 215 -11.30 -7.85 -0.88
N ALA A 216 -10.12 -8.44 -1.04
CA ALA A 216 -9.98 -9.70 -1.75
C ALA A 216 -10.71 -10.84 -1.02
N SER A 217 -11.35 -11.72 -1.77
CA SER A 217 -11.87 -12.98 -1.23
C SER A 217 -10.75 -13.82 -0.61
N THR A 218 -11.07 -14.70 0.33
CA THR A 218 -10.10 -15.54 1.04
C THR A 218 -9.16 -16.28 0.09
N ASP A 219 -9.69 -16.87 -0.99
CA ASP A 219 -8.86 -17.59 -1.97
C ASP A 219 -7.93 -16.66 -2.77
N ASN A 220 -8.40 -15.50 -3.16
CA ASN A 220 -7.59 -14.51 -3.84
C ASN A 220 -6.55 -13.92 -2.89
N TYR A 221 -6.91 -13.69 -1.63
CA TYR A 221 -5.97 -13.20 -0.63
C TYR A 221 -4.83 -14.21 -0.35
N LEU A 222 -5.11 -15.51 -0.27
CA LEU A 222 -4.06 -16.52 -0.11
C LEU A 222 -3.11 -16.55 -1.32
N LYS A 223 -3.62 -16.41 -2.56
CA LYS A 223 -2.77 -16.25 -3.76
C LYS A 223 -1.92 -14.97 -3.70
N GLN A 224 -2.50 -13.86 -3.22
CA GLN A 224 -1.76 -12.62 -3.01
C GLN A 224 -0.65 -12.78 -1.98
N VAL A 225 -0.92 -13.49 -0.86
CA VAL A 225 0.09 -13.82 0.16
C VAL A 225 1.24 -14.63 -0.46
N ASP A 226 0.95 -15.66 -1.24
CA ASP A 226 1.99 -16.47 -1.89
C ASP A 226 2.87 -15.62 -2.83
N ASN A 227 2.26 -14.73 -3.62
CA ASN A 227 3.00 -13.82 -4.50
C ASN A 227 3.84 -12.81 -3.72
N SER A 228 3.26 -12.23 -2.65
CA SER A 228 3.96 -11.26 -1.82
C SER A 228 5.21 -11.85 -1.16
N LEU A 229 5.15 -13.11 -0.71
CA LEU A 229 6.30 -13.79 -0.12
C LEU A 229 7.41 -14.06 -1.13
N LYS A 230 7.07 -14.34 -2.41
CA LYS A 230 8.07 -14.45 -3.49
C LYS A 230 8.77 -13.11 -3.73
N ASN A 231 8.01 -12.01 -3.77
CA ASN A 231 8.57 -10.67 -3.88
C ASN A 231 9.47 -10.36 -2.68
N LEU A 232 9.05 -10.67 -1.46
CA LEU A 232 9.83 -10.47 -0.25
C LEU A 232 11.20 -11.19 -0.31
N LEU A 233 11.22 -12.44 -0.76
CA LEU A 233 12.46 -13.20 -0.95
C LEU A 233 13.33 -12.58 -2.06
N THR A 234 12.73 -12.11 -3.15
CA THR A 234 13.45 -11.43 -4.23
C THR A 234 14.11 -10.14 -3.74
N ILE A 235 13.37 -9.34 -2.98
CA ILE A 235 13.90 -8.12 -2.34
C ILE A 235 15.06 -8.48 -1.43
N TYR A 236 14.89 -9.44 -0.52
CA TYR A 236 15.92 -9.83 0.44
C TYR A 236 17.22 -10.31 -0.21
N LYS A 237 17.12 -10.98 -1.38
CA LYS A 237 18.31 -11.37 -2.16
C LYS A 237 19.07 -10.16 -2.72
N LYS A 238 18.36 -9.07 -3.06
CA LYS A 238 18.91 -7.83 -3.62
C LYS A 238 19.42 -6.86 -2.56
N ILE A 239 18.93 -6.94 -1.31
CA ILE A 239 19.36 -6.06 -0.22
C ILE A 239 20.86 -6.24 0.04
N ALA A 240 21.57 -5.11 0.17
CA ALA A 240 23.01 -5.09 0.47
C ALA A 240 23.31 -5.83 1.79
N PRO A 241 24.44 -6.56 1.88
CA PRO A 241 24.76 -7.39 3.06
C PRO A 241 24.67 -6.63 4.38
N GLU A 242 25.15 -5.38 4.42
CA GLU A 242 25.12 -4.49 5.58
C GLU A 242 23.71 -4.12 6.03
N ASP A 243 22.75 -4.10 5.11
CA ASP A 243 21.36 -3.69 5.35
C ASP A 243 20.43 -4.87 5.71
N LYS A 244 20.88 -6.10 5.50
CA LYS A 244 20.03 -7.31 5.69
C LYS A 244 19.47 -7.44 7.09
N LYS A 245 20.28 -7.10 8.12
CA LYS A 245 19.82 -7.18 9.52
C LYS A 245 18.68 -6.21 9.78
N GLU A 246 18.78 -4.98 9.29
CA GLU A 246 17.75 -3.96 9.45
C GLU A 246 16.47 -4.36 8.70
N PHE A 247 16.62 -4.82 7.45
CA PHE A 247 15.48 -5.29 6.66
C PHE A 247 14.76 -6.49 7.30
N LEU A 248 15.51 -7.44 7.91
CA LEU A 248 14.91 -8.56 8.66
C LEU A 248 14.10 -8.07 9.86
N ASN A 249 14.59 -7.08 10.60
CA ASN A 249 13.87 -6.55 11.76
C ASN A 249 12.52 -5.91 11.37
N MET A 250 12.43 -5.32 10.19
CA MET A 250 11.17 -4.78 9.65
C MET A 250 10.22 -5.86 9.12
N ASN A 251 10.69 -7.11 8.96
CA ASN A 251 9.91 -8.20 8.35
C ASN A 251 9.92 -9.46 9.24
N PRO A 252 9.08 -9.54 10.29
CA PRO A 252 9.12 -10.60 11.30
C PRO A 252 9.05 -12.02 10.73
N SER A 253 8.17 -12.28 9.76
CA SER A 253 8.03 -13.61 9.13
C SER A 253 9.31 -14.05 8.42
N LEU A 254 9.97 -13.10 7.72
CA LEU A 254 11.24 -13.36 7.05
C LEU A 254 12.37 -13.56 8.08
N HIS A 255 12.38 -12.78 9.15
CA HIS A 255 13.35 -12.89 10.23
C HIS A 255 13.29 -14.28 10.90
N VAL A 256 12.08 -14.75 11.24
CA VAL A 256 11.87 -16.10 11.80
C VAL A 256 12.34 -17.16 10.80
N SER A 257 11.96 -17.07 9.52
CA SER A 257 12.42 -18.01 8.48
C SER A 257 13.94 -18.05 8.37
N HIS A 258 14.59 -16.88 8.38
CA HIS A 258 16.06 -16.78 8.33
C HIS A 258 16.73 -17.43 9.56
N THR A 259 16.16 -17.23 10.76
CA THR A 259 16.64 -17.84 12.00
C THR A 259 16.51 -19.37 11.96
N LEU A 260 15.36 -19.88 11.49
CA LEU A 260 15.15 -21.33 11.32
C LEU A 260 16.14 -21.94 10.32
N LYS A 261 16.45 -21.21 9.24
CA LYS A 261 17.45 -21.65 8.26
C LYS A 261 18.86 -21.75 8.90
N LYS A 262 19.25 -20.78 9.72
CA LYS A 262 20.53 -20.82 10.47
C LYS A 262 20.61 -21.96 11.47
N LEU A 263 19.47 -22.32 12.09
CA LEU A 263 19.37 -23.43 13.04
C LEU A 263 19.15 -24.80 12.36
N HIS A 264 19.15 -24.87 11.03
CA HIS A 264 18.87 -26.07 10.23
C HIS A 264 17.48 -26.68 10.49
N LEU A 265 16.53 -25.89 11.00
CA LEU A 265 15.16 -26.34 11.32
C LEU A 265 14.17 -26.17 10.15
N SER A 266 14.55 -25.46 9.09
CA SER A 266 13.67 -25.21 7.92
C SER A 266 13.10 -26.49 7.30
N PRO A 267 13.85 -27.61 7.12
CA PRO A 267 13.29 -28.84 6.56
C PRO A 267 12.18 -29.44 7.45
N PHE A 268 12.34 -29.37 8.78
CA PHE A 268 11.34 -29.86 9.72
C PHE A 268 10.06 -29.03 9.66
N ILE A 269 10.17 -27.72 9.67
CA ILE A 269 9.01 -26.81 9.55
C ILE A 269 8.31 -27.00 8.18
N SER A 270 9.08 -27.12 7.11
CA SER A 270 8.54 -27.40 5.77
C SER A 270 7.77 -28.71 5.72
N LEU A 271 8.28 -29.78 6.37
CA LEU A 271 7.59 -31.07 6.46
C LEU A 271 6.28 -30.95 7.24
N LEU A 272 6.31 -30.32 8.42
CA LEU A 272 5.11 -30.04 9.21
C LEU A 272 4.08 -29.25 8.41
N PHE A 273 4.53 -28.19 7.73
CA PHE A 273 3.63 -27.38 6.91
C PHE A 273 2.97 -28.23 5.80
N LYS A 274 3.74 -29.05 5.07
CA LYS A 274 3.19 -29.94 4.02
C LYS A 274 2.15 -30.91 4.59
N LEU A 275 2.44 -31.51 5.74
CA LEU A 275 1.54 -32.47 6.40
C LEU A 275 0.22 -31.82 6.85
N PHE A 276 0.30 -30.62 7.47
CA PHE A 276 -0.84 -29.94 8.04
C PHE A 276 -1.49 -28.91 7.12
N ARG A 277 -0.97 -28.70 5.91
CA ARG A 277 -1.48 -27.71 4.95
C ARG A 277 -2.99 -27.78 4.72
N PRO A 278 -3.62 -28.95 4.52
CA PRO A 278 -5.08 -29.02 4.36
C PRO A 278 -5.86 -28.49 5.58
N LEU A 279 -5.38 -28.75 6.80
CA LEU A 279 -6.01 -28.27 8.02
C LEU A 279 -5.79 -26.76 8.22
N ILE A 280 -4.60 -26.27 7.90
CA ILE A 280 -4.27 -24.84 7.90
C ILE A 280 -5.20 -24.10 6.95
N GLU A 281 -5.29 -24.54 5.70
CA GLU A 281 -6.14 -23.90 4.69
C GLU A 281 -7.63 -24.00 5.05
N LYS A 282 -8.08 -25.11 5.64
CA LYS A 282 -9.45 -25.24 6.15
C LYS A 282 -9.77 -24.21 7.25
N ASN A 283 -8.82 -23.98 8.17
CA ASN A 283 -8.99 -22.92 9.17
C ASN A 283 -9.04 -21.54 8.54
N LEU A 284 -8.13 -21.24 7.60
CA LEU A 284 -8.06 -19.91 6.95
C LEU A 284 -9.31 -19.60 6.09
N ARG A 285 -9.99 -20.65 5.57
CA ARG A 285 -11.28 -20.52 4.83
C ARG A 285 -12.51 -20.62 5.72
N SER A 286 -12.35 -20.71 7.04
CA SER A 286 -13.49 -20.83 7.96
C SER A 286 -14.10 -19.45 8.28
N ASN A 287 -15.28 -19.46 8.89
CA ASN A 287 -15.93 -18.25 9.39
C ASN A 287 -15.22 -17.63 10.62
N ASN A 288 -14.19 -18.27 11.14
CA ASN A 288 -13.37 -17.74 12.23
C ASN A 288 -11.89 -18.07 12.03
N PRO A 289 -11.25 -17.50 11.00
CA PRO A 289 -9.84 -17.76 10.72
C PRO A 289 -8.95 -17.22 11.85
N VAL A 290 -7.89 -17.96 12.16
CA VAL A 290 -6.92 -17.57 13.19
C VAL A 290 -5.70 -16.92 12.51
N ILE A 291 -5.41 -15.64 12.78
CA ILE A 291 -4.32 -14.92 12.11
C ILE A 291 -2.94 -15.55 12.41
N ARG A 292 -2.73 -16.14 13.57
CA ARG A 292 -1.50 -16.90 13.85
C ARG A 292 -1.33 -18.14 12.96
N VAL A 293 -2.42 -18.73 12.49
CA VAL A 293 -2.39 -19.84 11.51
C VAL A 293 -1.94 -19.31 10.14
N LEU A 294 -2.34 -18.08 9.77
CA LEU A 294 -1.81 -17.41 8.58
C LEU A 294 -0.33 -17.07 8.73
N ASP A 295 0.14 -16.66 9.92
CA ASP A 295 1.56 -16.44 10.18
C ASP A 295 2.36 -17.73 9.98
N PHE A 296 1.83 -18.88 10.44
CA PHE A 296 2.44 -20.19 10.21
C PHE A 296 2.38 -20.61 8.73
N TYR A 297 1.29 -20.31 8.02
CA TYR A 297 1.18 -20.50 6.56
C TYR A 297 2.28 -19.75 5.81
N LYS A 298 2.46 -18.45 6.13
CA LYS A 298 3.54 -17.61 5.56
C LYS A 298 4.92 -18.20 5.83
N LEU A 299 5.16 -18.65 7.06
CA LEU A 299 6.42 -19.28 7.47
C LEU A 299 6.66 -20.58 6.69
N GLY A 300 5.63 -21.43 6.55
CA GLY A 300 5.70 -22.66 5.78
C GLY A 300 6.11 -22.42 4.31
N ILE A 301 5.53 -21.41 3.65
CA ILE A 301 5.92 -21.01 2.28
C ILE A 301 7.38 -20.52 2.25
N LEU A 302 7.79 -19.67 3.19
CA LEU A 302 9.15 -19.12 3.24
C LEU A 302 10.22 -20.21 3.49
N THR A 303 9.90 -21.27 4.22
CA THR A 303 10.85 -22.37 4.51
C THR A 303 10.99 -23.39 3.38
N GLN A 304 10.11 -23.34 2.36
CA GLN A 304 10.19 -24.19 1.16
C GLN A 304 11.10 -23.59 0.07
N ASN A 305 11.48 -22.32 0.20
CA ASN A 305 12.33 -21.57 -0.72
C ASN A 305 13.67 -21.20 -0.06
#